data_8e65a121b18abe150fbab30042ea2f29
#
_entry.id   8e65a121b18abe150fbab30042ea2f29
#
_cell.length_a   1.000
_cell.length_b   1.000
_cell.length_c   1.000
_cell.angle_alpha   90.00
_cell.angle_beta   90.00
_cell.angle_gamma   90.00
#
_symmetry.space_group_name_H-M   'P 1'
#
loop_
_entity.id
_entity.type
_entity.pdbx_description
1 polymer ?
#
loop_
_entity_poly.entity_id
_entity_poly.type
_entity_poly.pdbx_seq_one_letter_code
_entity_poly.pdbx_strand_id
1 'polypeptide(L)'
;YRDIFEDGFEVDAILKNISLLNPELKFIPGDTLFFFDELQACPNCATSLKFFKLDGRFDVICSGSLMGINYREIESNSVGYKEDYEMHSMDFEEFLWAKGYSEEFIDGLYQNMLEVKPINNLQMDVLFGLFRDYVTIGGMPEVVDLYIKNNNFSGTLAIQRQLLKDYEEDITKYV
;
A
#
# COMPACT_ATOMS: atom_id res chain seq x y z
N TYR A 1 17.03 13.18 1.40
CA TYR A 1 17.75 11.96 0.94
C TYR A 1 17.92 11.88 -0.59
N ARG A 2 17.53 12.91 -1.38
CA ARG A 2 17.73 12.89 -2.85
C ARG A 2 19.20 12.84 -3.23
N ASP A 3 20.04 13.44 -2.42
CA ASP A 3 21.48 13.59 -2.63
C ASP A 3 22.27 12.25 -2.52
N ILE A 4 21.64 11.19 -1.99
CA ILE A 4 22.32 9.87 -1.91
C ILE A 4 22.63 9.27 -3.28
N PHE A 5 22.03 9.78 -4.36
CA PHE A 5 22.22 9.33 -5.73
C PHE A 5 23.22 10.20 -6.53
N GLU A 6 23.87 11.20 -5.92
CA GLU A 6 24.78 12.13 -6.61
C GLU A 6 26.05 11.44 -7.12
N ASP A 7 26.55 10.43 -6.40
CA ASP A 7 27.75 9.67 -6.78
C ASP A 7 27.45 8.51 -7.77
N GLY A 8 26.20 8.41 -8.26
CA GLY A 8 25.75 7.37 -9.19
C GLY A 8 24.71 6.43 -8.60
N PHE A 9 24.36 5.40 -9.38
CA PHE A 9 23.26 4.49 -9.06
C PHE A 9 23.73 3.11 -8.58
N GLU A 10 25.03 2.89 -8.52
CA GLU A 10 25.59 1.65 -7.98
C GLU A 10 25.26 1.52 -6.50
N VAL A 11 24.87 0.31 -6.07
CA VAL A 11 24.40 0.08 -4.71
C VAL A 11 25.44 0.50 -3.66
N ASP A 12 26.73 0.21 -3.89
CA ASP A 12 27.79 0.59 -2.95
C ASP A 12 27.96 2.10 -2.79
N ALA A 13 27.76 2.89 -3.85
CA ALA A 13 27.77 4.35 -3.77
C ALA A 13 26.59 4.87 -2.93
N ILE A 14 25.40 4.32 -3.16
CA ILE A 14 24.18 4.64 -2.39
C ILE A 14 24.36 4.28 -0.91
N LEU A 15 24.85 3.08 -0.60
CA LEU A 15 25.10 2.64 0.78
C LEU A 15 26.12 3.56 1.49
N LYS A 16 27.19 3.93 0.81
CA LYS A 16 28.19 4.86 1.34
C LYS A 16 27.55 6.20 1.70
N ASN A 17 26.75 6.77 0.81
CA ASN A 17 26.08 8.05 1.04
C ASN A 17 25.03 7.99 2.16
N ILE A 18 24.29 6.90 2.24
CA ILE A 18 23.37 6.67 3.38
C ILE A 18 24.15 6.55 4.69
N SER A 19 25.26 5.83 4.72
CA SER A 19 26.10 5.68 5.92
C SER A 19 26.74 7.00 6.35
N LEU A 20 27.02 7.91 5.41
CA LEU A 20 27.50 9.27 5.74
C LEU A 20 26.42 10.09 6.44
N LEU A 21 25.17 9.92 6.04
CA LEU A 21 24.04 10.64 6.66
C LEU A 21 23.63 10.01 8.00
N ASN A 22 23.76 8.69 8.12
CA ASN A 22 23.41 7.96 9.34
C ASN A 22 24.41 6.80 9.58
N PRO A 23 25.50 7.07 10.31
CA PRO A 23 26.57 6.09 10.55
C PRO A 23 26.16 4.88 11.39
N GLU A 24 25.01 4.93 12.07
CA GLU A 24 24.53 3.82 12.89
C GLU A 24 23.82 2.73 12.08
N LEU A 25 23.41 3.04 10.84
CA LEU A 25 22.76 2.07 9.96
C LEU A 25 23.74 0.98 9.52
N LYS A 26 23.26 -0.26 9.60
CA LYS A 26 23.99 -1.44 9.13
C LYS A 26 23.19 -2.09 8.00
N PHE A 27 23.89 -2.37 6.91
CA PHE A 27 23.31 -3.03 5.75
C PHE A 27 23.77 -4.49 5.72
N ILE A 28 22.85 -5.41 5.95
CA ILE A 28 23.12 -6.85 5.99
C ILE A 28 22.52 -7.48 4.73
N PRO A 29 23.35 -8.01 3.82
CA PRO A 29 22.87 -8.70 2.63
C PRO A 29 21.88 -9.82 2.97
N GLY A 30 20.76 -9.86 2.27
CA GLY A 30 19.68 -10.84 2.49
C GLY A 30 18.78 -10.59 3.71
N ASP A 31 19.04 -9.55 4.51
CA ASP A 31 18.26 -9.21 5.71
C ASP A 31 17.79 -7.75 5.71
N THR A 32 18.48 -6.86 5.00
CA THR A 32 18.09 -5.45 4.90
C THR A 32 17.12 -5.24 3.75
N LEU A 33 15.97 -4.67 4.04
CA LEU A 33 14.98 -4.20 3.08
C LEU A 33 15.12 -2.68 2.87
N PHE A 34 15.20 -2.24 1.62
CA PHE A 34 15.06 -0.83 1.26
C PHE A 34 13.61 -0.52 0.93
N PHE A 35 13.07 0.51 1.60
CA PHE A 35 11.74 1.02 1.30
C PHE A 35 11.84 2.45 0.79
N PHE A 36 11.53 2.66 -0.49
CA PHE A 36 11.52 3.98 -1.11
C PHE A 36 10.08 4.47 -1.26
N ASP A 37 9.74 5.40 -0.40
CA ASP A 37 8.42 6.03 -0.40
C ASP A 37 8.36 7.20 -1.38
N GLU A 38 7.20 7.42 -2.00
CA GLU A 38 6.96 8.49 -2.97
C GLU A 38 7.97 8.48 -4.14
N LEU A 39 8.10 7.33 -4.81
CA LEU A 39 9.09 7.10 -5.86
C LEU A 39 9.06 8.18 -6.96
N GLN A 40 7.86 8.71 -7.29
CA GLN A 40 7.68 9.78 -8.27
C GLN A 40 8.35 11.10 -7.85
N ALA A 41 8.61 11.31 -6.57
CA ALA A 41 9.31 12.49 -6.08
C ALA A 41 10.83 12.44 -6.30
N CYS A 42 11.39 11.28 -6.72
CA CYS A 42 12.81 11.08 -6.92
C CYS A 42 13.10 10.19 -8.15
N PRO A 43 13.20 10.74 -9.37
CA PRO A 43 13.49 9.98 -10.59
C PRO A 43 14.78 9.16 -10.51
N ASN A 44 15.80 9.66 -9.80
CA ASN A 44 17.07 8.97 -9.57
C ASN A 44 16.88 7.67 -8.77
N CYS A 45 15.95 7.67 -7.80
CA CYS A 45 15.60 6.48 -7.06
C CYS A 45 15.02 5.42 -8.00
N ALA A 46 14.08 5.79 -8.87
CA ALA A 46 13.52 4.88 -9.85
C ALA A 46 14.58 4.29 -10.80
N THR A 47 15.55 5.10 -11.22
CA THR A 47 16.70 4.64 -12.04
C THR A 47 17.56 3.63 -11.28
N SER A 48 17.75 3.81 -9.98
CA SER A 48 18.60 2.93 -9.16
C SER A 48 18.02 1.52 -8.96
N LEU A 49 16.72 1.31 -9.13
CA LEU A 49 16.07 -0.01 -8.94
C LEU A 49 16.70 -1.12 -9.79
N LYS A 50 17.10 -0.79 -11.02
CA LYS A 50 17.80 -1.73 -11.89
C LYS A 50 19.12 -2.20 -11.27
N PHE A 51 19.86 -1.29 -10.65
CA PHE A 51 21.14 -1.60 -10.03
C PHE A 51 20.96 -2.46 -8.79
N PHE A 52 19.97 -2.18 -7.95
CA PHE A 52 19.61 -3.05 -6.82
C PHE A 52 19.27 -4.47 -7.28
N LYS A 53 18.46 -4.60 -8.34
CA LYS A 53 18.09 -5.92 -8.87
C LYS A 53 19.29 -6.69 -9.41
N LEU A 54 20.23 -6.02 -10.09
CA LEU A 54 21.45 -6.64 -10.63
C LEU A 54 22.44 -6.99 -9.51
N ASP A 55 22.51 -6.18 -8.46
CA ASP A 55 23.36 -6.42 -7.29
C ASP A 55 22.87 -7.63 -6.48
N GLY A 56 21.56 -7.75 -6.27
CA GLY A 56 20.91 -8.89 -5.65
C GLY A 56 21.17 -9.09 -4.15
N ARG A 57 21.90 -8.18 -3.49
CA ARG A 57 22.16 -8.29 -2.04
C ARG A 57 20.99 -7.85 -1.17
N PHE A 58 20.11 -7.00 -1.70
CA PHE A 58 19.08 -6.33 -0.94
C PHE A 58 17.74 -6.37 -1.67
N ASP A 59 16.67 -6.58 -0.91
CA ASP A 59 15.32 -6.43 -1.40
C ASP A 59 14.90 -4.96 -1.36
N VAL A 60 14.09 -4.56 -2.34
CA VAL A 60 13.60 -3.17 -2.47
C VAL A 60 12.10 -3.18 -2.68
N ILE A 61 11.40 -2.39 -1.90
CA ILE A 61 9.99 -2.06 -2.09
C ILE A 61 9.88 -0.56 -2.35
N CYS A 62 9.01 -0.19 -3.27
CA CYS A 62 8.72 1.20 -3.59
C CYS A 62 7.24 1.47 -3.45
N SER A 63 6.87 2.63 -2.94
CA SER A 63 5.50 3.13 -2.97
C SER A 63 5.38 4.41 -3.79
N GLY A 64 4.16 4.71 -4.24
CA GLY A 64 3.87 5.98 -4.91
C GLY A 64 2.43 6.02 -5.41
N SER A 65 1.74 7.11 -5.10
CA SER A 65 0.32 7.30 -5.42
C SER A 65 0.02 7.52 -6.91
N LEU A 66 1.03 7.94 -7.69
CA LEU A 66 0.88 8.33 -9.10
C LEU A 66 1.92 7.65 -10.00
N MET A 67 2.28 6.42 -9.70
CA MET A 67 3.33 5.69 -10.41
C MET A 67 3.09 5.57 -11.93
N GLY A 68 1.82 5.61 -12.38
CA GLY A 68 1.47 5.54 -13.81
C GLY A 68 1.58 6.86 -14.59
N ILE A 69 1.56 8.02 -13.93
CA ILE A 69 1.46 9.32 -14.60
C ILE A 69 2.82 9.95 -14.90
N ASN A 70 3.82 9.77 -14.01
CA ASN A 70 5.13 10.45 -14.10
C ASN A 70 6.28 9.60 -14.66
N TYR A 71 6.01 8.40 -15.18
CA TYR A 71 7.06 7.56 -15.78
C TYR A 71 7.71 8.14 -17.04
N ARG A 72 7.20 9.26 -17.59
CA ARG A 72 7.78 9.90 -18.79
C ARG A 72 9.13 10.56 -18.54
N GLU A 73 9.46 10.88 -17.30
CA GLU A 73 10.73 11.53 -16.91
C GLU A 73 11.80 10.57 -16.44
N ILE A 74 11.49 9.27 -16.34
CA ILE A 74 12.46 8.26 -15.90
C ILE A 74 13.23 7.77 -17.14
N GLU A 75 14.51 8.13 -17.24
CA GLU A 75 15.41 7.79 -18.35
C GLU A 75 15.55 6.27 -18.59
N SER A 76 15.34 5.46 -17.56
CA SER A 76 15.39 4.00 -17.64
C SER A 76 14.18 3.40 -16.95
N ASN A 77 13.17 3.08 -17.73
CA ASN A 77 12.07 2.25 -17.24
C ASN A 77 12.64 0.88 -16.86
N SER A 78 12.52 0.48 -15.58
CA SER A 78 13.05 -0.80 -15.07
C SER A 78 12.26 -2.01 -15.60
N VAL A 79 11.99 -2.04 -16.89
CA VAL A 79 11.22 -3.10 -17.56
C VAL A 79 11.93 -4.44 -17.33
N GLY A 80 11.21 -5.39 -16.75
CA GLY A 80 11.75 -6.72 -16.42
C GLY A 80 12.52 -6.81 -15.10
N TYR A 81 12.67 -5.69 -14.38
CA TYR A 81 13.39 -5.62 -13.10
C TYR A 81 12.48 -5.28 -11.91
N LYS A 82 11.18 -5.15 -12.11
CA LYS A 82 10.19 -4.83 -11.08
C LYS A 82 8.95 -5.71 -11.21
N GLU A 83 8.25 -5.84 -10.13
CA GLU A 83 6.90 -6.39 -10.05
C GLU A 83 5.97 -5.32 -9.48
N ASP A 84 4.88 -5.04 -10.16
CA ASP A 84 3.96 -3.99 -9.77
C ASP A 84 2.76 -4.59 -9.02
N TYR A 85 2.48 -4.04 -7.84
CA TYR A 85 1.32 -4.38 -7.03
C TYR A 85 0.43 -3.15 -6.89
N GLU A 86 -0.83 -3.28 -7.27
CA GLU A 86 -1.81 -2.21 -7.10
C GLU A 86 -2.49 -2.36 -5.74
N MET A 87 -2.36 -1.33 -4.90
CA MET A 87 -3.03 -1.28 -3.61
C MET A 87 -4.41 -0.64 -3.78
N HIS A 88 -5.44 -1.39 -3.47
CA HIS A 88 -6.83 -0.93 -3.45
C HIS A 88 -7.26 -0.56 -2.03
N SER A 89 -8.39 0.12 -1.90
CA SER A 89 -9.08 0.21 -0.62
C SER A 89 -9.54 -1.17 -0.16
N MET A 90 -9.68 -1.35 1.16
CA MET A 90 -10.11 -2.63 1.75
C MET A 90 -11.43 -3.09 1.14
N ASP A 91 -11.49 -4.35 0.79
CA ASP A 91 -12.73 -5.01 0.37
C ASP A 91 -13.58 -5.44 1.57
N PHE A 92 -14.71 -6.09 1.31
CA PHE A 92 -15.61 -6.51 2.38
C PHE A 92 -15.02 -7.65 3.23
N GLU A 93 -14.21 -8.51 2.66
CA GLU A 93 -13.52 -9.59 3.36
C GLU A 93 -12.48 -9.01 4.32
N GLU A 94 -11.64 -8.08 3.86
CA GLU A 94 -10.67 -7.36 4.68
C GLU A 94 -11.35 -6.55 5.81
N PHE A 95 -12.52 -5.96 5.53
CA PHE A 95 -13.35 -5.33 6.56
C PHE A 95 -13.83 -6.35 7.61
N LEU A 96 -14.23 -7.55 7.20
CA LEU A 96 -14.62 -8.61 8.15
C LEU A 96 -13.42 -9.04 9.01
N TRP A 97 -12.24 -9.20 8.44
CA TRP A 97 -11.02 -9.47 9.21
C TRP A 97 -10.71 -8.36 10.22
N ALA A 98 -10.81 -7.11 9.79
CA ALA A 98 -10.62 -5.96 10.68
C ALA A 98 -11.67 -5.92 11.82
N LYS A 99 -12.87 -6.43 11.59
CA LYS A 99 -13.92 -6.63 12.62
C LYS A 99 -13.66 -7.83 13.53
N GLY A 100 -12.61 -8.64 13.26
CA GLY A 100 -12.21 -9.79 14.07
C GLY A 100 -12.84 -11.12 13.64
N TYR A 101 -13.44 -11.21 12.47
CA TYR A 101 -13.85 -12.49 11.90
C TYR A 101 -12.62 -13.27 11.43
N SER A 102 -12.59 -14.57 11.71
CA SER A 102 -11.47 -15.42 11.34
C SER A 102 -11.50 -15.81 9.85
N GLU A 103 -10.32 -16.12 9.30
CA GLU A 103 -10.20 -16.69 7.95
C GLU A 103 -11.05 -17.95 7.80
N GLU A 104 -11.05 -18.84 8.80
CA GLU A 104 -11.85 -20.06 8.79
C GLU A 104 -13.36 -19.78 8.63
N PHE A 105 -13.87 -18.72 9.27
CA PHE A 105 -15.28 -18.32 9.12
C PHE A 105 -15.57 -17.86 7.68
N ILE A 106 -14.67 -17.07 7.10
CA ILE A 106 -14.83 -16.54 5.75
C ILE A 106 -14.70 -17.65 4.71
N ASP A 107 -13.74 -18.56 4.88
CA ASP A 107 -13.59 -19.75 4.03
C ASP A 107 -14.87 -20.62 4.07
N GLY A 108 -15.48 -20.75 5.23
CA GLY A 108 -16.75 -21.44 5.39
C GLY A 108 -17.89 -20.80 4.58
N LEU A 109 -17.92 -19.47 4.49
CA LEU A 109 -18.89 -18.76 3.63
C LEU A 109 -18.61 -19.02 2.13
N TYR A 110 -17.35 -18.99 1.71
CA TYR A 110 -16.96 -19.33 0.34
C TYR A 110 -17.32 -20.75 -0.04
N GLN A 111 -17.09 -21.71 0.84
CA GLN A 111 -17.48 -23.11 0.59
C GLN A 111 -19.00 -23.25 0.46
N ASN A 112 -19.79 -22.59 1.32
CA ASN A 112 -21.23 -22.59 1.17
C ASN A 112 -21.69 -21.99 -0.16
N MET A 113 -21.04 -20.93 -0.63
CA MET A 113 -21.32 -20.32 -1.92
C MET A 113 -21.00 -21.28 -3.09
N LEU A 114 -19.83 -21.92 -3.06
CA LEU A 114 -19.41 -22.87 -4.11
C LEU A 114 -20.31 -24.10 -4.16
N GLU A 115 -20.79 -24.59 -3.02
CA GLU A 115 -21.66 -25.74 -2.91
C GLU A 115 -23.15 -25.37 -3.02
N VAL A 116 -23.46 -24.10 -3.23
CA VAL A 116 -24.84 -23.55 -3.30
C VAL A 116 -25.66 -23.92 -2.04
N LYS A 117 -24.99 -23.92 -0.88
CA LYS A 117 -25.63 -24.18 0.39
C LYS A 117 -26.17 -22.89 0.99
N PRO A 118 -27.43 -22.88 1.48
CA PRO A 118 -27.96 -21.71 2.15
C PRO A 118 -27.27 -21.50 3.49
N ILE A 119 -27.02 -20.24 3.82
CA ILE A 119 -26.65 -19.81 5.18
C ILE A 119 -27.92 -19.59 5.99
N ASN A 120 -27.83 -19.73 7.31
CA ASN A 120 -28.99 -19.52 8.18
C ASN A 120 -29.39 -18.04 8.29
N ASN A 121 -30.63 -17.77 8.74
CA ASN A 121 -31.15 -16.41 8.82
C ASN A 121 -30.32 -15.49 9.72
N LEU A 122 -29.82 -15.99 10.86
CA LEU A 122 -28.98 -15.20 11.76
C LEU A 122 -27.68 -14.75 11.07
N GLN A 123 -27.00 -15.67 10.37
CA GLN A 123 -25.79 -15.33 9.61
C GLN A 123 -26.11 -14.32 8.50
N MET A 124 -27.23 -14.51 7.81
CA MET A 124 -27.67 -13.58 6.77
C MET A 124 -27.90 -12.18 7.32
N ASP A 125 -28.67 -12.05 8.40
CA ASP A 125 -28.98 -10.75 9.02
C ASP A 125 -27.73 -10.04 9.51
N VAL A 126 -26.79 -10.75 10.14
CA VAL A 126 -25.52 -10.20 10.61
C VAL A 126 -24.68 -9.74 9.44
N LEU A 127 -24.48 -10.58 8.40
CA LEU A 127 -23.66 -10.24 7.24
C LEU A 127 -24.24 -9.07 6.44
N PHE A 128 -25.58 -9.00 6.26
CA PHE A 128 -26.21 -7.85 5.63
C PHE A 128 -26.06 -6.58 6.46
N GLY A 129 -26.11 -6.67 7.79
CA GLY A 129 -25.82 -5.55 8.67
C GLY A 129 -24.41 -5.02 8.47
N LEU A 130 -23.42 -5.91 8.51
CA LEU A 130 -22.01 -5.58 8.30
C LEU A 130 -21.72 -5.05 6.89
N PHE A 131 -22.33 -5.64 5.87
CA PHE A 131 -22.19 -5.17 4.50
C PHE A 131 -22.76 -3.76 4.31
N ARG A 132 -23.91 -3.47 4.91
CA ARG A 132 -24.49 -2.12 4.91
C ARG A 132 -23.57 -1.11 5.60
N ASP A 133 -22.96 -1.49 6.71
CA ASP A 133 -22.02 -0.64 7.42
C ASP A 133 -20.78 -0.39 6.56
N TYR A 134 -20.21 -1.44 5.95
CA TYR A 134 -19.10 -1.33 5.02
C TYR A 134 -19.39 -0.42 3.82
N VAL A 135 -20.55 -0.59 3.16
CA VAL A 135 -20.94 0.27 2.03
C VAL A 135 -21.11 1.74 2.46
N THR A 136 -21.49 1.97 3.72
CA THR A 136 -21.64 3.33 4.26
C THR A 136 -20.30 4.01 4.52
N ILE A 137 -19.32 3.28 5.06
CA ILE A 137 -18.01 3.85 5.42
C ILE A 137 -16.99 3.72 4.30
N GLY A 138 -17.17 2.77 3.38
CA GLY A 138 -16.17 2.41 2.35
C GLY A 138 -14.99 1.64 2.92
N GLY A 139 -14.03 1.36 2.05
CA GLY A 139 -12.84 0.54 2.37
C GLY A 139 -11.58 1.35 2.70
N MET A 140 -11.64 2.66 2.93
CA MET A 140 -10.44 3.42 3.30
C MET A 140 -9.99 3.03 4.71
N PRO A 141 -8.72 2.56 4.89
CA PRO A 141 -8.25 1.99 6.15
C PRO A 141 -8.47 2.89 7.37
N GLU A 142 -8.22 4.19 7.25
CA GLU A 142 -8.41 5.16 8.34
C GLU A 142 -9.87 5.26 8.76
N VAL A 143 -10.80 5.23 7.80
CA VAL A 143 -12.25 5.29 8.07
C VAL A 143 -12.72 4.00 8.75
N VAL A 144 -12.24 2.84 8.26
CA VAL A 144 -12.54 1.53 8.84
C VAL A 144 -12.00 1.42 10.27
N ASP A 145 -10.75 1.84 10.51
CA ASP A 145 -10.13 1.84 11.84
C ASP A 145 -10.92 2.69 12.84
N LEU A 146 -11.32 3.91 12.44
CA LEU A 146 -12.12 4.77 13.29
C LEU A 146 -13.50 4.16 13.61
N TYR A 147 -14.16 3.58 12.59
CA TYR A 147 -15.43 2.90 12.78
C TYR A 147 -15.32 1.73 13.76
N ILE A 148 -14.28 0.91 13.63
CA ILE A 148 -14.05 -0.23 14.52
C ILE A 148 -13.77 0.22 15.95
N LYS A 149 -12.88 1.19 16.15
CA LYS A 149 -12.53 1.73 17.47
C LYS A 149 -13.72 2.33 18.20
N ASN A 150 -14.57 3.07 17.49
CA ASN A 150 -15.74 3.71 18.08
C ASN A 150 -16.97 2.81 18.13
N ASN A 151 -16.98 1.73 17.36
CA ASN A 151 -18.14 0.87 17.11
C ASN A 151 -19.40 1.65 16.68
N ASN A 152 -19.19 2.76 15.95
CA ASN A 152 -20.25 3.60 15.38
C ASN A 152 -19.68 4.50 14.27
N PHE A 153 -20.57 5.22 13.55
CA PHE A 153 -20.19 6.09 12.42
C PHE A 153 -19.66 7.48 12.82
N SER A 154 -19.48 7.76 14.12
CA SER A 154 -19.06 9.10 14.56
C SER A 154 -17.67 9.45 14.01
N GLY A 155 -17.59 10.56 13.31
CA GLY A 155 -16.35 11.07 12.73
C GLY A 155 -15.98 10.49 11.36
N THR A 156 -16.53 9.35 10.92
CA THR A 156 -16.14 8.71 9.66
C THR A 156 -16.36 9.61 8.45
N LEU A 157 -17.51 10.32 8.41
CA LEU A 157 -17.82 11.24 7.32
C LEU A 157 -16.83 12.41 7.22
N ALA A 158 -16.28 12.86 8.34
CA ALA A 158 -15.28 13.94 8.35
C ALA A 158 -13.98 13.49 7.68
N ILE A 159 -13.52 12.26 7.98
CA ILE A 159 -12.34 11.67 7.34
C ILE A 159 -12.59 11.45 5.86
N GLN A 160 -13.74 10.87 5.48
CA GLN A 160 -14.08 10.65 4.07
C GLN A 160 -14.04 11.97 3.26
N ARG A 161 -14.60 13.05 3.80
CA ARG A 161 -14.56 14.37 3.14
C ARG A 161 -13.17 14.95 3.05
N GLN A 162 -12.35 14.76 4.09
CA GLN A 162 -10.96 15.21 4.06
C GLN A 162 -10.16 14.45 3.00
N LEU A 163 -10.28 13.13 2.94
CA LEU A 163 -9.61 12.31 1.94
C LEU A 163 -10.00 12.71 0.49
N LEU A 164 -11.29 12.97 0.25
CA LEU A 164 -11.75 13.43 -1.07
C LEU A 164 -11.11 14.78 -1.45
N LYS A 165 -11.02 15.69 -0.48
CA LYS A 165 -10.38 16.98 -0.69
C LYS A 165 -8.88 16.84 -0.97
N ASP A 166 -8.21 15.99 -0.22
CA ASP A 166 -6.77 15.74 -0.39
C ASP A 166 -6.49 15.14 -1.78
N TYR A 167 -7.35 14.23 -2.27
CA TYR A 167 -7.26 13.70 -3.64
C TYR A 167 -7.50 14.78 -4.70
N GLU A 168 -8.49 15.66 -4.54
CA GLU A 168 -8.72 16.77 -5.46
C GLU A 168 -7.51 17.71 -5.52
N GLU A 169 -6.90 18.03 -4.38
CA GLU A 169 -5.69 18.84 -4.29
C GLU A 169 -4.49 18.16 -4.93
N ASP A 170 -4.36 16.85 -4.78
CA ASP A 170 -3.22 16.09 -5.32
C ASP A 170 -3.31 15.97 -6.85
N ILE A 171 -4.48 15.66 -7.38
CA ILE A 171 -4.70 15.61 -8.83
C ILE A 171 -4.39 16.96 -9.48
N THR A 172 -4.76 18.07 -8.85
CA THR A 172 -4.54 19.41 -9.41
C THR A 172 -3.07 19.86 -9.43
N LYS A 173 -2.19 19.23 -8.65
CA LYS A 173 -0.74 19.51 -8.68
C LYS A 173 -0.05 19.00 -9.95
N TYR A 174 -0.67 18.05 -10.66
CA TYR A 174 -0.08 17.34 -11.79
C TYR A 174 -0.80 17.61 -13.12
N VAL A 175 -1.80 18.49 -13.13
CA VAL A 175 -2.48 19.00 -14.32
C VAL A 175 -1.98 20.39 -14.68
#